data_c37db033fbfe2553b47a1daee13dba71
#
_entry.id   c37db033fbfe2553b47a1daee13dba71
#
_cell.length_a   1.000
_cell.length_b   1.000
_cell.length_c   1.000
_cell.angle_alpha   90.00
_cell.angle_beta   90.00
_cell.angle_gamma   90.00
#
_symmetry.space_group_name_H-M   'P 1'
#
loop_
_entity.id
_entity.type
_entity.pdbx_description
1 polymer ?
#
loop_
_entity_poly.entity_id
_entity_poly.type
_entity_poly.pdbx_seq_one_letter_code
_entity_poly.pdbx_strand_id
1 'polypeptide(L)'
;MLDKLQAICNKYEELSAKSEQPDFYTDPQKAAKLLREKNDLEPIVEAFHAYNQAQQDMADAQELMADPEMKELCQETYAAAKAQKEALAEKIQILLLPKDPNDEKNVIMEIRGGVGGEESALFAHSLLRMYSMYAAKMGWSIELMNLNETELGGVKEADFIVSGRGAYSRLKYESGVHRVQRVPETESGGRVHTSTATVAVLPEMEEVDVQINPADIEMQVYRSSGAGGQHSNKTSSAVRLIHKPTGIVVACQEERSQIQNREKCMRMLASKLYEMEQERLDSEVTGLRRSQVGTGMRNERIRTYNFPQGRVTDHRVGLTLYRIDAIMDGDLDEIINALATADQAEKLKNAHQ
;
A
#
# COMPACT_ATOMS: atom_id res chain seq x y z
N MET A 1 24.42 13.10 1.38
CA MET A 1 23.23 13.18 2.23
C MET A 1 22.74 14.63 2.36
N LEU A 2 23.55 15.56 2.80
CA LEU A 2 23.19 16.98 2.98
C LEU A 2 22.67 17.64 1.70
N ASP A 3 23.29 17.40 0.54
CA ASP A 3 22.84 17.94 -0.75
C ASP A 3 21.42 17.48 -1.14
N LYS A 4 21.08 16.22 -0.83
CA LYS A 4 19.72 15.71 -1.04
C LYS A 4 18.71 16.38 -0.12
N LEU A 5 19.06 16.61 1.14
CA LEU A 5 18.19 17.29 2.10
C LEU A 5 17.97 18.76 1.71
N GLN A 6 19.01 19.45 1.25
CA GLN A 6 18.87 20.81 0.75
C GLN A 6 17.96 20.89 -0.48
N ALA A 7 18.08 19.94 -1.40
CA ALA A 7 17.18 19.84 -2.56
C ALA A 7 15.71 19.60 -2.15
N ILE A 8 15.47 18.81 -1.10
CA ILE A 8 14.13 18.58 -0.53
C ILE A 8 13.58 19.88 0.08
N CYS A 9 14.38 20.61 0.85
CA CYS A 9 13.97 21.91 1.40
C CYS A 9 13.60 22.91 0.31
N ASN A 10 14.42 23.03 -0.72
CA ASN A 10 14.15 23.92 -1.85
C ASN A 10 12.83 23.53 -2.55
N LYS A 11 12.59 22.23 -2.75
CA LYS A 11 11.35 21.74 -3.34
C LYS A 11 10.14 22.04 -2.46
N TYR A 12 10.26 21.89 -1.15
CA TYR A 12 9.20 22.21 -0.20
C TYR A 12 8.86 23.71 -0.23
N GLU A 13 9.86 24.58 -0.29
CA GLU A 13 9.68 26.03 -0.43
C GLU A 13 9.00 26.41 -1.75
N GLU A 14 9.40 25.78 -2.86
CA GLU A 14 8.72 25.96 -4.16
C GLU A 14 7.25 25.54 -4.12
N LEU A 15 6.93 24.40 -3.49
CA LEU A 15 5.56 23.91 -3.33
C LEU A 15 4.75 24.83 -2.41
N SER A 16 5.37 25.34 -1.34
CA SER A 16 4.75 26.31 -0.44
C SER A 16 4.41 27.61 -1.17
N ALA A 17 5.37 28.17 -1.91
CA ALA A 17 5.15 29.37 -2.70
C ALA A 17 4.06 29.18 -3.80
N LYS A 18 3.99 27.99 -4.42
CA LYS A 18 2.93 27.66 -5.36
C LYS A 18 1.56 27.55 -4.70
N SER A 19 1.50 27.01 -3.48
CA SER A 19 0.24 26.84 -2.74
C SER A 19 -0.39 28.18 -2.29
N GLU A 20 0.40 29.25 -2.22
CA GLU A 20 -0.04 30.60 -1.86
C GLU A 20 -0.55 31.42 -3.07
N GLN A 21 -0.38 30.90 -4.30
CA GLN A 21 -0.83 31.60 -5.49
C GLN A 21 -2.37 31.56 -5.64
N PRO A 22 -3.01 32.66 -6.07
CA PRO A 22 -4.48 32.71 -6.19
C PRO A 22 -5.06 31.65 -7.14
N ASP A 23 -4.31 31.26 -8.16
CA ASP A 23 -4.74 30.32 -9.19
C ASP A 23 -4.53 28.84 -8.80
N PHE A 24 -3.96 28.57 -7.62
CA PHE A 24 -3.61 27.23 -7.18
C PHE A 24 -4.80 26.25 -7.13
N TYR A 25 -5.96 26.73 -6.72
CA TYR A 25 -7.19 25.93 -6.58
C TYR A 25 -8.04 25.86 -7.85
N THR A 26 -7.58 26.39 -8.97
CA THR A 26 -8.30 26.35 -10.26
C THR A 26 -8.46 24.91 -10.76
N ASP A 27 -7.47 24.04 -10.48
CA ASP A 27 -7.52 22.61 -10.76
C ASP A 27 -7.43 21.82 -9.44
N PRO A 28 -8.57 21.35 -8.90
CA PRO A 28 -8.62 20.68 -7.60
C PRO A 28 -7.79 19.40 -7.52
N GLN A 29 -7.70 18.63 -8.63
CA GLN A 29 -6.94 17.38 -8.66
C GLN A 29 -5.44 17.63 -8.59
N LYS A 30 -4.98 18.61 -9.36
CA LYS A 30 -3.57 19.02 -9.37
C LYS A 30 -3.16 19.67 -8.04
N ALA A 31 -4.03 20.51 -7.48
CA ALA A 31 -3.82 21.12 -6.16
C ALA A 31 -3.71 20.06 -5.06
N ALA A 32 -4.62 19.08 -5.03
CA ALA A 32 -4.58 17.99 -4.08
C ALA A 32 -3.28 17.17 -4.17
N LYS A 33 -2.81 16.89 -5.39
CA LYS A 33 -1.54 16.17 -5.61
C LYS A 33 -0.33 16.95 -5.08
N LEU A 34 -0.26 18.25 -5.37
CA LEU A 34 0.85 19.11 -4.91
C LEU A 34 0.83 19.30 -3.38
N LEU A 35 -0.36 19.43 -2.77
CA LEU A 35 -0.50 19.50 -1.31
C LEU A 35 -0.07 18.20 -0.62
N ARG A 36 -0.41 17.05 -1.20
CA ARG A 36 0.07 15.75 -0.69
C ARG A 36 1.60 15.70 -0.74
N GLU A 37 2.19 16.06 -1.88
CA GLU A 37 3.65 16.08 -2.04
C GLU A 37 4.31 17.03 -1.03
N LYS A 38 3.74 18.21 -0.78
CA LYS A 38 4.20 19.15 0.26
C LYS A 38 4.15 18.51 1.65
N ASN A 39 2.99 17.93 2.03
CA ASN A 39 2.81 17.31 3.35
C ASN A 39 3.75 16.11 3.56
N ASP A 40 4.11 15.39 2.49
CA ASP A 40 5.08 14.30 2.56
C ASP A 40 6.51 14.77 2.84
N LEU A 41 6.87 15.96 2.37
CA LEU A 41 8.20 16.56 2.58
C LEU A 41 8.32 17.27 3.94
N GLU A 42 7.21 17.77 4.50
CA GLU A 42 7.18 18.58 5.73
C GLU A 42 7.92 17.91 6.90
N PRO A 43 7.68 16.63 7.27
CA PRO A 43 8.38 15.98 8.38
C PRO A 43 9.91 15.89 8.18
N ILE A 44 10.35 15.78 6.91
CA ILE A 44 11.79 15.74 6.56
C ILE A 44 12.40 17.12 6.76
N VAL A 45 11.71 18.18 6.30
CA VAL A 45 12.15 19.55 6.40
C VAL A 45 12.22 19.98 7.86
N GLU A 46 11.20 19.68 8.67
CA GLU A 46 11.19 19.95 10.11
C GLU A 46 12.37 19.27 10.83
N ALA A 47 12.57 17.97 10.55
CA ALA A 47 13.67 17.22 11.15
C ALA A 47 15.04 17.78 10.73
N PHE A 48 15.18 18.24 9.49
CA PHE A 48 16.42 18.85 9.00
C PHE A 48 16.67 20.23 9.60
N HIS A 49 15.64 21.06 9.76
CA HIS A 49 15.77 22.34 10.47
C HIS A 49 16.16 22.14 11.92
N ALA A 50 15.53 21.19 12.62
CA ALA A 50 15.91 20.84 13.99
C ALA A 50 17.35 20.30 14.09
N TYR A 51 17.79 19.51 13.10
CA TYR A 51 19.18 19.03 13.02
C TYR A 51 20.18 20.16 12.86
N ASN A 52 19.88 21.13 11.98
CA ASN A 52 20.73 22.29 11.78
C ASN A 52 20.77 23.18 13.04
N GLN A 53 19.63 23.34 13.73
CA GLN A 53 19.56 24.08 14.98
C GLN A 53 20.42 23.40 16.07
N ALA A 54 20.27 22.08 16.25
CA ALA A 54 21.12 21.35 17.20
C ALA A 54 22.62 21.43 16.86
N GLN A 55 22.97 21.49 15.58
CA GLN A 55 24.35 21.71 15.15
C GLN A 55 24.83 23.10 15.48
N GLN A 56 24.00 24.13 15.33
CA GLN A 56 24.32 25.50 15.71
C GLN A 56 24.47 25.62 17.22
N ASP A 57 23.54 25.04 17.99
CA ASP A 57 23.60 25.04 19.47
C ASP A 57 24.89 24.38 19.99
N MET A 58 25.36 23.30 19.31
CA MET A 58 26.66 22.70 19.62
C MET A 58 27.82 23.66 19.35
N ALA A 59 27.82 24.40 18.24
CA ALA A 59 28.86 25.34 17.88
C ALA A 59 28.89 26.49 18.86
N ASP A 60 27.75 27.07 19.19
CA ASP A 60 27.59 28.18 20.13
C ASP A 60 28.02 27.76 21.54
N ALA A 61 27.62 26.56 22.00
CA ALA A 61 28.08 26.04 23.30
C ALA A 61 29.59 25.81 23.32
N GLN A 62 30.20 25.37 22.21
CA GLN A 62 31.63 25.15 22.11
C GLN A 62 32.41 26.46 22.16
N GLU A 63 31.89 27.52 21.54
CA GLU A 63 32.49 28.87 21.58
C GLU A 63 32.42 29.46 23.00
N LEU A 64 31.28 29.34 23.69
CA LEU A 64 31.07 29.82 25.06
C LEU A 64 31.83 29.02 26.12
N MET A 65 32.27 27.80 25.85
CA MET A 65 33.13 27.00 26.74
C MET A 65 34.49 27.63 26.99
N ALA A 66 34.90 28.64 26.21
CA ALA A 66 36.11 29.39 26.42
C ALA A 66 36.04 30.25 27.70
N ASP A 67 34.84 30.59 28.19
CA ASP A 67 34.61 31.31 29.42
C ASP A 67 34.56 30.34 30.63
N PRO A 68 35.43 30.46 31.63
CA PRO A 68 35.47 29.58 32.81
C PRO A 68 34.18 29.56 33.62
N GLU A 69 33.43 30.67 33.69
CA GLU A 69 32.19 30.79 34.45
C GLU A 69 31.03 30.05 33.79
N MET A 70 31.05 29.89 32.45
CA MET A 70 30.00 29.27 31.67
C MET A 70 30.29 27.80 31.33
N LYS A 71 31.48 27.31 31.62
CA LYS A 71 32.00 26.03 31.13
C LYS A 71 31.13 24.84 31.51
N GLU A 72 30.63 24.76 32.72
CA GLU A 72 29.85 23.61 33.22
C GLU A 72 28.46 23.56 32.53
N LEU A 73 27.77 24.70 32.46
CA LEU A 73 26.50 24.84 31.77
C LEU A 73 26.61 24.55 30.27
N CYS A 74 27.66 25.06 29.63
CA CYS A 74 27.91 24.84 28.20
C CYS A 74 28.27 23.39 27.89
N GLN A 75 28.89 22.65 28.81
CA GLN A 75 29.14 21.21 28.67
C GLN A 75 27.81 20.40 28.66
N GLU A 76 26.89 20.74 29.55
CA GLU A 76 25.57 20.09 29.57
C GLU A 76 24.77 20.41 28.30
N THR A 77 24.75 21.66 27.86
CA THR A 77 24.09 22.10 26.63
C THR A 77 24.67 21.40 25.39
N TYR A 78 26.00 21.33 25.31
CA TYR A 78 26.67 20.61 24.21
C TYR A 78 26.34 19.13 24.19
N ALA A 79 26.33 18.46 25.36
CA ALA A 79 25.99 17.05 25.44
C ALA A 79 24.55 16.79 25.04
N ALA A 80 23.59 17.62 25.46
CA ALA A 80 22.19 17.54 25.09
C ALA A 80 21.99 17.78 23.57
N ALA A 81 22.59 18.84 23.02
CA ALA A 81 22.51 19.15 21.59
C ALA A 81 23.15 18.06 20.73
N LYS A 82 24.23 17.44 21.18
CA LYS A 82 24.87 16.29 20.50
C LYS A 82 23.94 15.08 20.45
N ALA A 83 23.35 14.71 21.59
CA ALA A 83 22.40 13.59 21.65
C ALA A 83 21.17 13.84 20.76
N GLN A 84 20.65 15.07 20.76
CA GLN A 84 19.54 15.48 19.90
C GLN A 84 19.91 15.39 18.41
N LYS A 85 21.11 15.87 18.03
CA LYS A 85 21.61 15.79 16.66
C LYS A 85 21.73 14.34 16.18
N GLU A 86 22.26 13.44 17.02
CA GLU A 86 22.38 12.00 16.70
C GLU A 86 21.00 11.38 16.49
N ALA A 87 20.05 11.62 17.40
CA ALA A 87 18.67 11.13 17.27
C ALA A 87 17.96 11.66 16.01
N LEU A 88 18.16 12.95 15.69
CA LEU A 88 17.61 13.58 14.48
C LEU A 88 18.25 13.02 13.21
N ALA A 89 19.54 12.69 13.22
CA ALA A 89 20.21 12.06 12.09
C ALA A 89 19.61 10.68 11.78
N GLU A 90 19.35 9.85 12.80
CA GLU A 90 18.67 8.56 12.64
C GLU A 90 17.22 8.76 12.12
N LYS A 91 16.48 9.70 12.70
CA LYS A 91 15.12 10.03 12.26
C LYS A 91 15.09 10.46 10.78
N ILE A 92 16.02 11.31 10.35
CA ILE A 92 16.13 11.74 8.96
C ILE A 92 16.44 10.56 8.04
N GLN A 93 17.32 9.63 8.43
CA GLN A 93 17.61 8.46 7.65
C GLN A 93 16.35 7.60 7.42
N ILE A 94 15.53 7.43 8.46
CA ILE A 94 14.26 6.72 8.37
C ILE A 94 13.26 7.44 7.45
N LEU A 95 13.16 8.77 7.57
CA LEU A 95 12.25 9.58 6.76
C LEU A 95 12.65 9.63 5.27
N LEU A 96 13.94 9.45 4.96
CA LEU A 96 14.45 9.38 3.60
C LEU A 96 14.28 8.02 2.93
N LEU A 97 13.84 6.99 3.67
CA LEU A 97 13.51 5.71 3.06
C LEU A 97 12.36 5.87 2.06
N PRO A 98 12.43 5.16 0.92
CA PRO A 98 11.35 5.22 -0.05
C PRO A 98 10.05 4.73 0.61
N LYS A 99 9.06 5.62 0.67
CA LYS A 99 7.71 5.26 1.10
C LYS A 99 7.09 4.36 0.04
N ASP A 100 6.35 3.35 0.47
CA ASP A 100 5.54 2.54 -0.44
C ASP A 100 4.42 3.44 -1.00
N PRO A 101 4.28 3.59 -2.33
CA PRO A 101 3.22 4.41 -2.93
C PRO A 101 1.81 3.94 -2.54
N ASN A 102 1.69 2.71 -2.06
CA ASN A 102 0.43 2.15 -1.60
C ASN A 102 0.09 2.47 -0.14
N ASP A 103 1.04 3.01 0.65
CA ASP A 103 0.86 3.23 2.09
C ASP A 103 -0.34 4.14 2.45
N GLU A 104 -0.74 5.03 1.54
CA GLU A 104 -1.89 5.92 1.73
C GLU A 104 -3.22 5.36 1.18
N LYS A 105 -3.17 4.23 0.48
CA LYS A 105 -4.37 3.62 -0.10
C LYS A 105 -5.22 2.94 0.95
N ASN A 106 -6.49 2.76 0.61
CA ASN A 106 -7.37 1.85 1.31
C ASN A 106 -6.90 0.40 1.11
N VAL A 107 -7.40 -0.49 1.91
CA VAL A 107 -6.99 -1.89 1.94
C VAL A 107 -8.14 -2.80 1.63
N ILE A 108 -7.93 -3.75 0.73
CA ILE A 108 -8.78 -4.92 0.56
C ILE A 108 -8.18 -6.05 1.39
N MET A 109 -8.95 -6.55 2.35
CA MET A 109 -8.56 -7.71 3.16
C MET A 109 -9.40 -8.91 2.80
N GLU A 110 -8.73 -10.03 2.57
CA GLU A 110 -9.36 -11.33 2.31
C GLU A 110 -8.95 -12.30 3.42
N ILE A 111 -9.93 -12.83 4.14
CA ILE A 111 -9.71 -13.83 5.20
C ILE A 111 -10.34 -15.14 4.74
N ARG A 112 -9.57 -16.22 4.77
CA ARG A 112 -10.07 -17.56 4.42
C ARG A 112 -9.68 -18.57 5.48
N GLY A 113 -10.64 -19.46 5.82
CA GLY A 113 -10.33 -20.63 6.63
C GLY A 113 -9.32 -21.54 5.91
N GLY A 114 -8.27 -21.93 6.61
CA GLY A 114 -7.23 -22.84 6.08
C GLY A 114 -7.41 -24.28 6.54
N VAL A 115 -6.32 -24.87 7.05
CA VAL A 115 -6.34 -26.25 7.56
C VAL A 115 -6.98 -26.30 8.95
N GLY A 116 -8.04 -27.09 9.11
CA GLY A 116 -8.69 -27.27 10.41
C GLY A 116 -10.21 -27.46 10.36
N GLY A 117 -10.80 -27.52 9.14
CA GLY A 117 -12.25 -27.71 8.97
C GLY A 117 -13.05 -26.56 9.59
N GLU A 118 -14.10 -26.86 10.33
CA GLU A 118 -14.99 -25.88 10.96
C GLU A 118 -14.24 -24.95 11.94
N GLU A 119 -13.25 -25.47 12.68
CA GLU A 119 -12.45 -24.68 13.59
C GLU A 119 -11.64 -23.59 12.87
N SER A 120 -11.19 -23.84 11.64
CA SER A 120 -10.51 -22.81 10.83
C SER A 120 -11.47 -21.70 10.43
N ALA A 121 -12.74 -22.01 10.16
CA ALA A 121 -13.77 -21.03 9.85
C ALA A 121 -14.17 -20.19 11.09
N LEU A 122 -14.28 -20.80 12.26
CA LEU A 122 -14.50 -20.10 13.53
C LEU A 122 -13.32 -19.17 13.87
N PHE A 123 -12.09 -19.60 13.59
CA PHE A 123 -10.93 -18.75 13.77
C PHE A 123 -10.89 -17.59 12.77
N ALA A 124 -11.25 -17.81 11.51
CA ALA A 124 -11.37 -16.75 10.52
C ALA A 124 -12.41 -15.68 10.93
N HIS A 125 -13.55 -16.11 11.52
CA HIS A 125 -14.51 -15.20 12.13
C HIS A 125 -13.88 -14.37 13.28
N SER A 126 -13.10 -15.02 14.14
CA SER A 126 -12.40 -14.33 15.23
C SER A 126 -11.41 -13.29 14.72
N LEU A 127 -10.70 -13.57 13.61
CA LEU A 127 -9.80 -12.62 12.96
C LEU A 127 -10.57 -11.45 12.33
N LEU A 128 -11.70 -11.71 11.65
CA LEU A 128 -12.55 -10.66 11.10
C LEU A 128 -13.02 -9.69 12.18
N ARG A 129 -13.46 -10.23 13.33
CA ARG A 129 -13.84 -9.42 14.50
C ARG A 129 -12.65 -8.60 15.03
N MET A 130 -11.48 -9.21 15.17
CA MET A 130 -10.24 -8.55 15.62
C MET A 130 -9.88 -7.35 14.75
N TYR A 131 -9.87 -7.53 13.42
CA TYR A 131 -9.58 -6.43 12.50
C TYR A 131 -10.67 -5.36 12.49
N SER A 132 -11.94 -5.76 12.65
CA SER A 132 -13.04 -4.80 12.77
C SER A 132 -12.90 -3.90 14.01
N MET A 133 -12.51 -4.49 15.13
CA MET A 133 -12.26 -3.71 16.36
C MET A 133 -11.02 -2.83 16.23
N TYR A 134 -9.96 -3.31 15.58
CA TYR A 134 -8.78 -2.51 15.30
C TYR A 134 -9.10 -1.30 14.40
N ALA A 135 -9.84 -1.52 13.32
CA ALA A 135 -10.25 -0.44 12.42
C ALA A 135 -11.10 0.60 13.15
N ALA A 136 -12.06 0.17 13.99
CA ALA A 136 -12.85 1.07 14.82
C ALA A 136 -11.99 1.90 15.79
N LYS A 137 -10.97 1.28 16.42
CA LYS A 137 -9.98 1.96 17.28
C LYS A 137 -9.21 3.03 16.53
N MET A 138 -8.86 2.75 15.27
CA MET A 138 -8.11 3.67 14.41
C MET A 138 -9.01 4.73 13.72
N GLY A 139 -10.32 4.67 13.89
CA GLY A 139 -11.28 5.55 13.23
C GLY A 139 -11.43 5.26 11.73
N TRP A 140 -11.12 4.03 11.29
CA TRP A 140 -11.31 3.59 9.91
C TRP A 140 -12.72 2.99 9.72
N SER A 141 -13.24 3.09 8.50
CA SER A 141 -14.48 2.42 8.12
C SER A 141 -14.21 1.06 7.51
N ILE A 142 -15.12 0.12 7.74
CA ILE A 142 -15.11 -1.21 7.11
C ILE A 142 -16.35 -1.35 6.25
N GLU A 143 -16.14 -1.81 5.02
CA GLU A 143 -17.19 -2.19 4.08
C GLU A 143 -17.03 -3.66 3.72
N LEU A 144 -18.03 -4.47 4.07
CA LEU A 144 -18.04 -5.90 3.77
C LEU A 144 -18.47 -6.10 2.31
N MET A 145 -17.61 -6.71 1.49
CA MET A 145 -17.89 -7.00 0.08
C MET A 145 -18.48 -8.40 -0.11
N ASN A 146 -17.91 -9.39 0.57
CA ASN A 146 -18.33 -10.78 0.49
C ASN A 146 -18.18 -11.45 1.84
N LEU A 147 -19.16 -12.26 2.23
CA LEU A 147 -19.14 -13.06 3.45
C LEU A 147 -19.76 -14.42 3.21
N ASN A 148 -18.97 -15.45 3.37
CA ASN A 148 -19.42 -16.85 3.28
C ASN A 148 -19.31 -17.48 4.67
N GLU A 149 -20.45 -17.58 5.35
CA GLU A 149 -20.54 -18.14 6.70
C GLU A 149 -20.78 -19.64 6.69
N THR A 150 -20.43 -20.30 7.80
CA THR A 150 -20.79 -21.69 8.07
C THR A 150 -22.03 -21.75 8.95
N GLU A 151 -22.66 -22.93 9.02
CA GLU A 151 -23.85 -23.15 9.87
C GLU A 151 -23.58 -22.94 11.36
N LEU A 152 -22.32 -23.07 11.79
CA LEU A 152 -21.88 -22.88 13.18
C LEU A 152 -21.35 -21.45 13.47
N GLY A 153 -21.61 -20.50 12.58
CA GLY A 153 -21.17 -19.11 12.74
C GLY A 153 -19.70 -18.86 12.45
N GLY A 154 -19.01 -19.82 11.82
CA GLY A 154 -17.67 -19.61 11.27
C GLY A 154 -17.71 -18.88 9.94
N VAL A 155 -16.56 -18.41 9.47
CA VAL A 155 -16.40 -17.73 8.19
C VAL A 155 -15.45 -18.54 7.31
N LYS A 156 -15.96 -19.07 6.19
CA LYS A 156 -15.13 -19.74 5.17
C LYS A 156 -14.29 -18.72 4.41
N GLU A 157 -14.90 -17.62 4.07
CA GLU A 157 -14.31 -16.54 3.31
C GLU A 157 -14.97 -15.20 3.69
N ALA A 158 -14.19 -14.17 3.90
CA ALA A 158 -14.65 -12.80 4.07
C ALA A 158 -13.72 -11.86 3.31
N ASP A 159 -14.30 -11.05 2.42
CA ASP A 159 -13.62 -10.01 1.69
C ASP A 159 -14.20 -8.66 2.11
N PHE A 160 -13.38 -7.73 2.55
CA PHE A 160 -13.81 -6.42 3.03
C PHE A 160 -12.79 -5.33 2.74
N ILE A 161 -13.27 -4.11 2.58
CA ILE A 161 -12.46 -2.92 2.40
C ILE A 161 -12.30 -2.22 3.74
N VAL A 162 -11.08 -1.83 4.07
CA VAL A 162 -10.77 -0.94 5.20
C VAL A 162 -10.35 0.40 4.65
N SER A 163 -11.16 1.43 4.85
CA SER A 163 -10.92 2.78 4.34
C SER A 163 -10.53 3.73 5.45
N GLY A 164 -9.38 4.35 5.29
CA GLY A 164 -8.86 5.33 6.23
C GLY A 164 -7.39 5.66 5.98
N ARG A 165 -6.97 6.81 6.47
CA ARG A 165 -5.60 7.28 6.26
C ARG A 165 -4.58 6.32 6.88
N GLY A 166 -3.66 5.83 6.05
CA GLY A 166 -2.59 4.93 6.49
C GLY A 166 -3.04 3.50 6.78
N ALA A 167 -4.24 3.10 6.34
CA ALA A 167 -4.75 1.75 6.57
C ALA A 167 -3.82 0.68 5.99
N TYR A 168 -3.39 0.84 4.74
CA TYR A 168 -2.46 -0.09 4.11
C TYR A 168 -1.10 -0.12 4.79
N SER A 169 -0.55 1.02 5.19
CA SER A 169 0.77 1.12 5.84
C SER A 169 0.88 0.27 7.12
N ARG A 170 -0.24 0.09 7.83
CA ARG A 170 -0.31 -0.70 9.05
C ARG A 170 -0.73 -2.14 8.80
N LEU A 171 -1.78 -2.35 8.00
CA LEU A 171 -2.36 -3.68 7.79
C LEU A 171 -1.54 -4.56 6.85
N LYS A 172 -0.65 -4.00 6.01
CA LYS A 172 0.23 -4.79 5.12
C LYS A 172 1.06 -5.85 5.85
N TYR A 173 1.35 -5.63 7.13
CA TYR A 173 2.07 -6.58 7.98
C TYR A 173 1.20 -7.75 8.49
N GLU A 174 -0.11 -7.71 8.27
CA GLU A 174 -1.03 -8.77 8.70
C GLU A 174 -1.21 -9.87 7.65
N SER A 175 -0.64 -9.69 6.45
CA SER A 175 -0.72 -10.69 5.38
C SER A 175 0.07 -11.96 5.71
N GLY A 176 -0.56 -13.11 5.50
CA GLY A 176 0.07 -14.41 5.70
C GLY A 176 -0.83 -15.45 6.36
N VAL A 177 -0.19 -16.51 6.89
CA VAL A 177 -0.88 -17.62 7.55
C VAL A 177 -0.90 -17.40 9.07
N HIS A 178 -2.08 -17.26 9.64
CA HIS A 178 -2.31 -17.17 11.08
C HIS A 178 -2.65 -18.55 11.62
N ARG A 179 -2.03 -18.94 12.71
CA ARG A 179 -2.21 -20.24 13.34
C ARG A 179 -2.83 -20.09 14.72
N VAL A 180 -3.90 -20.83 15.00
CA VAL A 180 -4.54 -20.90 16.31
C VAL A 180 -4.28 -22.24 16.98
N GLN A 181 -4.11 -22.21 18.29
CA GLN A 181 -4.05 -23.37 19.18
C GLN A 181 -5.07 -23.14 20.31
N ARG A 182 -6.22 -23.82 20.22
CA ARG A 182 -7.26 -23.79 21.26
C ARG A 182 -8.03 -25.10 21.27
N VAL A 183 -8.82 -25.33 22.32
CA VAL A 183 -9.84 -26.36 22.33
C VAL A 183 -11.04 -25.81 21.54
N PRO A 184 -11.42 -26.41 20.40
CA PRO A 184 -12.58 -25.94 19.65
C PRO A 184 -13.87 -26.09 20.45
N GLU A 185 -14.84 -25.23 20.21
CA GLU A 185 -16.19 -25.36 20.79
C GLU A 185 -16.89 -26.66 20.34
N THR A 186 -16.48 -27.19 19.18
CA THR A 186 -16.99 -28.46 18.60
C THR A 186 -16.30 -29.70 19.16
N GLU A 187 -15.28 -29.58 20.02
CA GLU A 187 -14.50 -30.70 20.56
C GLU A 187 -14.99 -31.09 21.96
N SER A 188 -15.57 -32.28 22.08
CA SER A 188 -16.09 -32.82 23.34
C SER A 188 -15.00 -33.41 24.24
N GLY A 189 -13.84 -33.75 23.71
CA GLY A 189 -12.74 -34.42 24.42
C GLY A 189 -11.71 -33.47 25.04
N GLY A 190 -11.90 -32.14 24.97
CA GLY A 190 -10.99 -31.14 25.55
C GLY A 190 -9.60 -31.11 24.93
N ARG A 191 -9.41 -31.66 23.74
CA ARG A 191 -8.12 -31.69 23.04
C ARG A 191 -7.81 -30.36 22.38
N VAL A 192 -6.58 -29.90 22.50
CA VAL A 192 -6.09 -28.72 21.83
C VAL A 192 -5.90 -29.03 20.33
N HIS A 193 -6.62 -28.34 19.48
CA HIS A 193 -6.46 -28.41 18.03
C HIS A 193 -5.58 -27.27 17.53
N THR A 194 -4.95 -27.51 16.39
CA THR A 194 -4.16 -26.50 15.68
C THR A 194 -4.79 -26.26 14.31
N SER A 195 -5.34 -25.08 14.11
CA SER A 195 -5.97 -24.67 12.88
C SER A 195 -5.29 -23.44 12.28
N THR A 196 -5.54 -23.16 11.01
CA THR A 196 -4.98 -22.00 10.31
C THR A 196 -6.07 -21.23 9.60
N ALA A 197 -5.86 -19.92 9.49
CA ALA A 197 -6.57 -19.05 8.58
C ALA A 197 -5.54 -18.23 7.80
N THR A 198 -5.86 -17.88 6.57
CA THR A 198 -5.02 -17.07 5.70
C THR A 198 -5.59 -15.68 5.59
N VAL A 199 -4.73 -14.68 5.61
CA VAL A 199 -5.08 -13.27 5.43
C VAL A 199 -4.29 -12.74 4.25
N ALA A 200 -4.98 -12.25 3.21
CA ALA A 200 -4.37 -11.46 2.16
C ALA A 200 -4.70 -9.98 2.40
N VAL A 201 -3.72 -9.13 2.15
CA VAL A 201 -3.82 -7.69 2.32
C VAL A 201 -3.37 -7.03 1.03
N LEU A 202 -4.30 -6.44 0.30
CA LEU A 202 -4.09 -5.88 -1.02
C LEU A 202 -4.39 -4.37 -0.98
N PRO A 203 -3.60 -3.54 -1.67
CA PRO A 203 -3.96 -2.13 -1.82
C PRO A 203 -5.19 -2.02 -2.73
N GLU A 204 -6.10 -1.11 -2.41
CA GLU A 204 -7.20 -0.78 -3.31
C GLU A 204 -6.64 -0.16 -4.59
N MET A 205 -7.00 -0.74 -5.73
CA MET A 205 -6.56 -0.27 -7.03
C MET A 205 -7.51 0.81 -7.54
N GLU A 206 -6.93 1.85 -8.15
CA GLU A 206 -7.71 2.87 -8.85
C GLU A 206 -8.32 2.28 -10.13
N GLU A 207 -9.48 2.81 -10.54
CA GLU A 207 -10.08 2.44 -11.81
C GLU A 207 -9.13 2.71 -12.97
N VAL A 208 -9.13 1.80 -13.93
CA VAL A 208 -8.29 1.91 -15.12
C VAL A 208 -8.81 3.05 -16.00
N ASP A 209 -8.08 4.14 -16.07
CA ASP A 209 -8.34 5.22 -17.05
C ASP A 209 -7.36 5.09 -18.23
N VAL A 210 -7.87 4.62 -19.37
CA VAL A 210 -7.08 4.45 -20.58
C VAL A 210 -7.17 5.73 -21.41
N GLN A 211 -6.14 6.55 -21.32
CA GLN A 211 -5.98 7.72 -22.16
C GLN A 211 -5.21 7.35 -23.44
N ILE A 212 -5.89 7.42 -24.58
CA ILE A 212 -5.29 7.14 -25.88
C ILE A 212 -4.72 8.44 -26.48
N ASN A 213 -3.40 8.50 -26.59
CA ASN A 213 -2.76 9.61 -27.27
C ASN A 213 -2.86 9.42 -28.80
N PRO A 214 -3.46 10.35 -29.54
CA PRO A 214 -3.58 10.25 -31.00
C PRO A 214 -2.23 10.11 -31.75
N ALA A 215 -1.13 10.59 -31.18
CA ALA A 215 0.21 10.48 -31.77
C ALA A 215 0.74 9.02 -31.78
N ASP A 216 0.23 8.18 -30.89
CA ASP A 216 0.61 6.79 -30.75
C ASP A 216 -0.18 5.85 -31.66
N ILE A 217 -1.14 6.41 -32.43
CA ILE A 217 -1.96 5.63 -33.35
C ILE A 217 -1.46 5.81 -34.78
N GLU A 218 -1.19 4.70 -35.45
CA GLU A 218 -1.01 4.66 -36.90
C GLU A 218 -2.31 4.22 -37.55
N MET A 219 -2.84 5.05 -38.44
CA MET A 219 -4.06 4.76 -39.20
C MET A 219 -3.73 4.35 -40.62
N GLN A 220 -4.22 3.18 -41.02
CA GLN A 220 -4.13 2.67 -42.39
C GLN A 220 -5.52 2.54 -42.97
N VAL A 221 -5.69 3.01 -44.19
CA VAL A 221 -6.96 2.92 -44.95
C VAL A 221 -6.79 1.94 -46.09
N TYR A 222 -7.73 1.03 -46.25
CA TYR A 222 -7.66 0.00 -47.29
C TYR A 222 -9.06 -0.28 -47.89
N ARG A 223 -9.09 -1.04 -48.96
CA ARG A 223 -10.36 -1.46 -49.57
C ARG A 223 -10.92 -2.64 -48.78
N SER A 224 -12.23 -2.61 -48.52
CA SER A 224 -12.90 -3.73 -47.87
C SER A 224 -12.81 -4.99 -48.74
N SER A 225 -12.53 -6.13 -48.12
CA SER A 225 -12.51 -7.45 -48.75
C SER A 225 -13.84 -8.16 -48.45
N GLY A 226 -14.52 -8.70 -49.48
CA GLY A 226 -15.76 -9.45 -49.31
C GLY A 226 -16.66 -9.38 -50.53
N ALA A 227 -17.75 -10.15 -50.57
CA ALA A 227 -18.79 -10.12 -51.59
C ALA A 227 -19.60 -8.83 -51.46
N GLY A 228 -19.10 -7.74 -52.06
CA GLY A 228 -19.73 -6.43 -52.05
C GLY A 228 -19.97 -5.87 -53.43
N GLY A 229 -20.93 -4.95 -53.57
CA GLY A 229 -21.26 -4.26 -54.81
C GLY A 229 -20.14 -3.24 -55.26
N GLN A 230 -20.39 -2.50 -56.31
CA GLN A 230 -19.41 -1.53 -56.90
C GLN A 230 -18.79 -0.55 -55.89
N HIS A 231 -19.49 -0.17 -54.84
CA HIS A 231 -19.02 0.74 -53.82
C HIS A 231 -17.88 0.16 -52.97
N SER A 232 -18.01 -1.10 -52.56
CA SER A 232 -17.01 -1.86 -51.77
C SER A 232 -15.68 -2.00 -52.51
N ASN A 233 -15.75 -2.17 -53.85
CA ASN A 233 -14.56 -2.43 -54.65
C ASN A 233 -13.82 -1.15 -55.13
N LYS A 234 -14.48 0.00 -55.07
CA LYS A 234 -13.92 1.28 -55.55
C LYS A 234 -13.46 2.24 -54.46
N THR A 235 -14.07 2.20 -53.29
CA THR A 235 -13.79 3.12 -52.19
C THR A 235 -12.98 2.46 -51.06
N SER A 236 -11.92 3.13 -50.60
CA SER A 236 -11.12 2.68 -49.44
C SER A 236 -11.80 3.16 -48.17
N SER A 237 -12.88 2.47 -47.75
CA SER A 237 -13.63 2.80 -46.53
C SER A 237 -13.21 2.01 -45.31
N ALA A 238 -12.48 0.92 -45.48
CA ALA A 238 -11.99 0.12 -44.35
C ALA A 238 -10.81 0.82 -43.65
N VAL A 239 -10.83 0.79 -42.32
CA VAL A 239 -9.84 1.43 -41.47
C VAL A 239 -9.18 0.36 -40.57
N ARG A 240 -7.85 0.46 -40.47
CA ARG A 240 -7.02 -0.29 -39.51
C ARG A 240 -6.29 0.72 -38.65
N LEU A 241 -6.35 0.52 -37.34
CA LEU A 241 -5.56 1.29 -36.38
C LEU A 241 -4.53 0.37 -35.72
N ILE A 242 -3.32 0.88 -35.61
CA ILE A 242 -2.21 0.20 -34.94
C ILE A 242 -1.76 1.10 -33.79
N HIS A 243 -1.86 0.60 -32.58
CA HIS A 243 -1.30 1.29 -31.42
C HIS A 243 0.18 0.96 -31.29
N LYS A 244 1.06 1.92 -31.61
CA LYS A 244 2.51 1.71 -31.69
C LYS A 244 3.15 1.16 -30.43
N PRO A 245 2.82 1.66 -29.20
CA PRO A 245 3.46 1.20 -27.99
C PRO A 245 3.14 -0.26 -27.64
N THR A 246 1.89 -0.71 -27.88
CA THR A 246 1.44 -2.08 -27.52
C THR A 246 1.41 -3.03 -28.69
N GLY A 247 1.51 -2.54 -29.93
CA GLY A 247 1.38 -3.35 -31.13
C GLY A 247 -0.04 -3.87 -31.40
N ILE A 248 -1.05 -3.42 -30.65
CA ILE A 248 -2.44 -3.84 -30.85
C ILE A 248 -2.96 -3.31 -32.17
N VAL A 249 -3.53 -4.20 -32.97
CA VAL A 249 -4.12 -3.91 -34.25
C VAL A 249 -5.62 -4.15 -34.19
N VAL A 250 -6.41 -3.15 -34.61
CA VAL A 250 -7.86 -3.24 -34.79
C VAL A 250 -8.23 -2.81 -36.20
N ALA A 251 -9.22 -3.45 -36.78
CA ALA A 251 -9.70 -3.14 -38.12
C ALA A 251 -11.23 -3.20 -38.16
N CYS A 252 -11.82 -2.26 -38.89
CA CYS A 252 -13.26 -2.20 -39.13
C CYS A 252 -13.55 -1.87 -40.60
N GLN A 253 -14.51 -2.63 -41.19
CA GLN A 253 -14.94 -2.46 -42.57
C GLN A 253 -16.46 -2.59 -42.73
N GLU A 254 -17.20 -2.46 -41.61
CA GLU A 254 -18.65 -2.72 -41.59
C GLU A 254 -19.47 -1.60 -42.20
N GLU A 255 -19.00 -0.35 -42.06
CA GLU A 255 -19.72 0.80 -42.52
C GLU A 255 -19.23 1.28 -43.89
N ARG A 256 -20.13 1.98 -44.62
CA ARG A 256 -19.77 2.58 -45.89
C ARG A 256 -18.92 3.83 -45.75
N SER A 257 -18.95 4.46 -44.56
CA SER A 257 -18.21 5.70 -44.25
C SER A 257 -16.88 5.39 -43.56
N GLN A 258 -15.78 5.91 -44.09
CA GLN A 258 -14.47 5.82 -43.47
C GLN A 258 -14.46 6.45 -42.06
N ILE A 259 -15.20 7.55 -41.84
CA ILE A 259 -15.28 8.25 -40.57
C ILE A 259 -15.92 7.32 -39.52
N GLN A 260 -17.04 6.68 -39.87
CA GLN A 260 -17.72 5.74 -38.93
C GLN A 260 -16.87 4.53 -38.63
N ASN A 261 -16.16 3.96 -39.62
CA ASN A 261 -15.21 2.86 -39.39
C ASN A 261 -14.05 3.28 -38.49
N ARG A 262 -13.53 4.53 -38.64
CA ARG A 262 -12.51 5.08 -37.75
C ARG A 262 -13.03 5.20 -36.33
N GLU A 263 -14.21 5.71 -36.09
CA GLU A 263 -14.80 5.85 -34.76
C GLU A 263 -15.05 4.47 -34.10
N LYS A 264 -15.52 3.49 -34.87
CA LYS A 264 -15.64 2.11 -34.40
C LYS A 264 -14.29 1.51 -34.03
N CYS A 265 -13.27 1.67 -34.89
CA CYS A 265 -11.93 1.22 -34.60
C CYS A 265 -11.36 1.87 -33.33
N MET A 266 -11.58 3.17 -33.11
CA MET A 266 -11.15 3.86 -31.89
C MET A 266 -11.80 3.27 -30.64
N ARG A 267 -13.11 3.01 -30.68
CA ARG A 267 -13.81 2.35 -29.56
C ARG A 267 -13.32 0.92 -29.32
N MET A 268 -13.09 0.16 -30.39
CA MET A 268 -12.52 -1.19 -30.29
C MET A 268 -11.09 -1.18 -29.71
N LEU A 269 -10.28 -0.19 -30.12
CA LEU A 269 -8.94 -0.02 -29.59
C LEU A 269 -8.97 0.34 -28.10
N ALA A 270 -9.84 1.27 -27.70
CA ALA A 270 -10.03 1.65 -26.29
C ALA A 270 -10.43 0.45 -25.44
N SER A 271 -11.40 -0.36 -25.91
CA SER A 271 -11.82 -1.57 -25.20
C SER A 271 -10.69 -2.59 -25.04
N LYS A 272 -9.90 -2.82 -26.10
CA LYS A 272 -8.77 -3.76 -26.03
C LYS A 272 -7.64 -3.28 -25.13
N LEU A 273 -7.35 -1.99 -25.14
CA LEU A 273 -6.34 -1.41 -24.25
C LEU A 273 -6.80 -1.48 -22.78
N TYR A 274 -8.08 -1.21 -22.55
CA TYR A 274 -8.67 -1.36 -21.21
C TYR A 274 -8.60 -2.82 -20.71
N GLU A 275 -9.01 -3.78 -21.55
CA GLU A 275 -8.94 -5.21 -21.24
C GLU A 275 -7.51 -5.65 -20.91
N MET A 276 -6.53 -5.26 -21.73
CA MET A 276 -5.12 -5.58 -21.50
C MET A 276 -4.60 -4.99 -20.18
N GLU A 277 -4.94 -3.75 -19.87
CA GLU A 277 -4.50 -3.11 -18.63
C GLU A 277 -5.18 -3.75 -17.40
N GLN A 278 -6.45 -4.13 -17.53
CA GLN A 278 -7.16 -4.84 -16.49
C GLN A 278 -6.56 -6.23 -16.24
N GLU A 279 -6.26 -6.99 -17.30
CA GLU A 279 -5.57 -8.29 -17.18
C GLU A 279 -4.19 -8.16 -16.51
N ARG A 280 -3.45 -7.08 -16.80
CA ARG A 280 -2.17 -6.79 -16.17
C ARG A 280 -2.33 -6.57 -14.66
N LEU A 281 -3.29 -5.74 -14.25
CA LEU A 281 -3.59 -5.45 -12.85
C LEU A 281 -4.08 -6.70 -12.11
N ASP A 282 -4.98 -7.47 -12.71
CA ASP A 282 -5.48 -8.72 -12.14
C ASP A 282 -4.35 -9.76 -11.95
N SER A 283 -3.41 -9.80 -12.89
CA SER A 283 -2.23 -10.66 -12.78
C SER A 283 -1.31 -10.21 -11.64
N GLU A 284 -1.08 -8.91 -11.47
CA GLU A 284 -0.30 -8.35 -10.37
C GLU A 284 -0.95 -8.65 -9.02
N VAL A 285 -2.26 -8.39 -8.88
CA VAL A 285 -3.03 -8.68 -7.65
C VAL A 285 -3.00 -10.17 -7.32
N THR A 286 -3.19 -11.02 -8.33
CA THR A 286 -3.15 -12.48 -8.17
C THR A 286 -1.76 -12.95 -7.74
N GLY A 287 -0.70 -12.36 -8.30
CA GLY A 287 0.69 -12.61 -7.92
C GLY A 287 0.96 -12.23 -6.47
N LEU A 288 0.54 -11.04 -6.05
CA LEU A 288 0.64 -10.56 -4.67
C LEU A 288 -0.12 -11.47 -3.70
N ARG A 289 -1.38 -11.81 -4.02
CA ARG A 289 -2.19 -12.72 -3.20
C ARG A 289 -1.50 -14.07 -3.00
N ARG A 290 -0.98 -14.67 -4.06
CA ARG A 290 -0.26 -15.96 -3.99
C ARG A 290 1.00 -15.89 -3.14
N SER A 291 1.77 -14.83 -3.24
CA SER A 291 2.99 -14.65 -2.45
C SER A 291 2.69 -14.49 -0.96
N GLN A 292 1.57 -13.86 -0.60
CA GLN A 292 1.17 -13.62 0.79
C GLN A 292 0.59 -14.87 1.45
N VAL A 293 -0.29 -15.60 0.76
CA VAL A 293 -1.07 -16.71 1.33
C VAL A 293 -0.31 -18.03 1.30
N GLY A 294 0.63 -18.20 0.34
CA GLY A 294 1.37 -19.45 0.17
C GLY A 294 0.44 -20.65 -0.04
N THR A 295 0.69 -21.76 0.67
CA THR A 295 -0.15 -22.97 0.66
C THR A 295 -1.17 -23.00 1.80
N GLY A 296 -1.13 -22.04 2.73
CA GLY A 296 -1.99 -21.99 3.92
C GLY A 296 -1.68 -23.09 4.97
N MET A 297 -0.56 -23.80 4.81
CA MET A 297 -0.18 -24.88 5.71
C MET A 297 0.34 -24.35 7.07
N ARG A 298 0.24 -25.21 8.11
CA ARG A 298 0.62 -24.88 9.49
C ARG A 298 2.09 -24.47 9.68
N ASN A 299 2.98 -24.86 8.79
CA ASN A 299 4.41 -24.53 8.81
C ASN A 299 4.72 -23.11 8.30
N GLU A 300 3.87 -22.55 7.45
CA GLU A 300 4.04 -21.22 6.84
C GLU A 300 3.57 -20.06 7.75
N ARG A 301 3.22 -20.38 8.99
CA ARG A 301 2.67 -19.42 9.94
C ARG A 301 3.54 -18.18 10.13
N ILE A 302 2.93 -17.02 10.04
CA ILE A 302 3.55 -15.74 10.45
C ILE A 302 3.32 -15.50 11.96
N ARG A 303 2.14 -15.87 12.48
CA ARG A 303 1.75 -15.63 13.86
C ARG A 303 0.99 -16.82 14.46
N THR A 304 1.22 -17.06 15.76
CA THR A 304 0.53 -18.11 16.50
C THR A 304 -0.24 -17.52 17.67
N TYR A 305 -1.51 -17.85 17.76
CA TYR A 305 -2.44 -17.51 18.83
C TYR A 305 -2.64 -18.76 19.71
N ASN A 306 -2.06 -18.75 20.90
CA ASN A 306 -2.12 -19.88 21.84
C ASN A 306 -3.03 -19.52 23.01
N PHE A 307 -4.29 -19.93 22.94
CA PHE A 307 -5.30 -19.63 23.94
C PHE A 307 -5.02 -20.31 25.30
N PRO A 308 -4.63 -21.62 25.39
CA PRO A 308 -4.28 -22.24 26.67
C PRO A 308 -3.18 -21.53 27.43
N GLN A 309 -2.27 -20.85 26.74
CA GLN A 309 -1.16 -20.12 27.35
C GLN A 309 -1.40 -18.58 27.39
N GLY A 310 -2.53 -18.10 26.91
CA GLY A 310 -2.86 -16.67 26.85
C GLY A 310 -1.89 -15.83 26.05
N ARG A 311 -1.14 -16.42 25.10
CA ARG A 311 -0.06 -15.74 24.37
C ARG A 311 -0.26 -15.69 22.86
N VAL A 312 0.25 -14.62 22.27
CA VAL A 312 0.41 -14.45 20.82
C VAL A 312 1.90 -14.31 20.51
N THR A 313 2.39 -15.06 19.53
CA THR A 313 3.78 -14.99 19.08
C THR A 313 3.85 -14.67 17.61
N ASP A 314 4.48 -13.56 17.24
CA ASP A 314 4.83 -13.25 15.84
C ASP A 314 6.22 -13.81 15.54
N HIS A 315 6.28 -14.75 14.59
CA HIS A 315 7.50 -15.50 14.29
C HIS A 315 8.50 -14.71 13.42
N ARG A 316 8.06 -13.66 12.76
CA ARG A 316 8.91 -12.83 11.89
C ARG A 316 9.92 -12.00 12.69
N VAL A 317 9.47 -11.49 13.85
CA VAL A 317 10.28 -10.65 14.75
C VAL A 317 10.55 -11.33 16.11
N GLY A 318 10.06 -12.55 16.34
CA GLY A 318 10.23 -13.29 17.59
C GLY A 318 9.51 -12.67 18.79
N LEU A 319 8.56 -11.75 18.56
CA LEU A 319 7.81 -11.06 19.61
C LEU A 319 6.76 -12.00 20.22
N THR A 320 6.74 -12.08 21.55
CA THR A 320 5.72 -12.85 22.28
C THR A 320 5.02 -11.97 23.32
N LEU A 321 3.69 -11.88 23.24
CA LEU A 321 2.85 -11.09 24.13
C LEU A 321 1.85 -12.01 24.87
N TYR A 322 1.72 -11.83 26.20
CA TYR A 322 0.84 -12.63 27.07
C TYR A 322 -0.48 -11.91 27.35
N ARG A 323 -1.14 -11.42 26.31
CA ARG A 323 -2.41 -10.67 26.37
C ARG A 323 -3.29 -10.97 25.16
N ILE A 324 -3.54 -12.27 24.94
CA ILE A 324 -4.28 -12.72 23.76
C ILE A 324 -5.66 -12.07 23.65
N ASP A 325 -6.38 -11.89 24.77
CA ASP A 325 -7.74 -11.33 24.76
C ASP A 325 -7.73 -9.87 24.26
N ALA A 326 -6.79 -9.06 24.73
CA ALA A 326 -6.64 -7.69 24.28
C ALA A 326 -6.30 -7.63 22.77
N ILE A 327 -5.45 -8.53 22.30
CA ILE A 327 -5.07 -8.61 20.87
C ILE A 327 -6.30 -9.02 20.04
N MET A 328 -7.07 -10.00 20.49
CA MET A 328 -8.31 -10.41 19.81
C MET A 328 -9.41 -9.34 19.86
N ASP A 329 -9.32 -8.39 20.78
CA ASP A 329 -10.15 -7.20 20.87
C ASP A 329 -9.57 -5.98 20.11
N GLY A 330 -8.56 -6.21 19.26
CA GLY A 330 -8.02 -5.20 18.35
C GLY A 330 -6.81 -4.41 18.86
N ASP A 331 -6.11 -4.87 19.91
CA ASP A 331 -4.87 -4.22 20.36
C ASP A 331 -3.65 -4.77 19.60
N LEU A 332 -3.50 -4.34 18.33
CA LEU A 332 -2.45 -4.81 17.43
C LEU A 332 -1.25 -3.86 17.35
N ASP A 333 -1.30 -2.68 17.98
CA ASP A 333 -0.31 -1.61 17.77
C ASP A 333 1.13 -2.05 18.08
N GLU A 334 1.35 -2.78 19.17
CA GLU A 334 2.70 -3.21 19.56
C GLU A 334 3.31 -4.18 18.54
N ILE A 335 2.49 -5.11 18.01
CA ILE A 335 2.93 -6.08 17.01
C ILE A 335 3.24 -5.36 15.70
N ILE A 336 2.33 -4.51 15.23
CA ILE A 336 2.48 -3.75 13.98
C ILE A 336 3.69 -2.81 14.06
N ASN A 337 3.88 -2.11 15.16
CA ASN A 337 5.02 -1.21 15.35
C ASN A 337 6.36 -1.97 15.37
N ALA A 338 6.42 -3.14 16.01
CA ALA A 338 7.62 -3.98 15.99
C ALA A 338 7.96 -4.47 14.58
N LEU A 339 6.94 -4.86 13.80
CA LEU A 339 7.12 -5.27 12.39
C LEU A 339 7.53 -4.10 11.51
N ALA A 340 6.93 -2.93 11.68
CA ALA A 340 7.29 -1.72 10.95
C ALA A 340 8.75 -1.31 11.24
N THR A 341 9.17 -1.38 12.50
CA THR A 341 10.56 -1.09 12.88
C THR A 341 11.55 -2.08 12.25
N ALA A 342 11.19 -3.38 12.22
CA ALA A 342 12.02 -4.41 11.59
C ALA A 342 12.14 -4.18 10.07
N ASP A 343 11.04 -3.86 9.38
CA ASP A 343 11.01 -3.53 7.95
C ASP A 343 11.87 -2.29 7.63
N GLN A 344 11.76 -1.25 8.46
CA GLN A 344 12.59 -0.04 8.33
C GLN A 344 14.08 -0.35 8.52
N ALA A 345 14.42 -1.18 9.50
CA ALA A 345 15.81 -1.59 9.74
C ALA A 345 16.37 -2.41 8.57
N GLU A 346 15.57 -3.27 7.94
CA GLU A 346 15.95 -4.03 6.76
C GLU A 346 16.16 -3.11 5.54
N LYS A 347 15.24 -2.18 5.30
CA LYS A 347 15.36 -1.18 4.22
C LYS A 347 16.61 -0.31 4.39
N LEU A 348 16.94 0.11 5.63
CA LEU A 348 18.17 0.86 5.91
C LEU A 348 19.43 0.04 5.58
N LYS A 349 19.47 -1.23 5.94
CA LYS A 349 20.60 -2.11 5.60
C LYS A 349 20.79 -2.25 4.09
N ASN A 350 19.69 -2.42 3.36
CA ASN A 350 19.72 -2.55 1.90
C ASN A 350 20.08 -1.24 1.19
N ALA A 351 19.77 -0.08 1.77
CA ALA A 351 20.14 1.24 1.24
C ALA A 351 21.63 1.57 1.42
N HIS A 352 22.34 0.86 2.29
CA HIS A 352 23.77 1.01 2.54
C HIS A 352 24.66 0.01 1.80
N GLN A 353 24.06 -0.96 1.07
CA GLN A 353 24.74 -1.86 0.14
C GLN A 353 24.71 -1.32 -1.29
#